data_9cc3fdc16ac562615d4694b3130dbfea
#
_entry.id   9cc3fdc16ac562615d4694b3130dbfea
#
_cell.length_a   1.000
_cell.length_b   1.000
_cell.length_c   1.000
_cell.angle_alpha   90.00
_cell.angle_beta   90.00
_cell.angle_gamma   90.00
#
_symmetry.space_group_name_H-M   'P 1'
#
loop_
_entity.id
_entity.type
_entity.pdbx_description
1 polymer ?
#
loop_
_entity_poly.entity_id
_entity_poly.type
_entity_poly.pdbx_seq_one_letter_code
_entity_poly.pdbx_strand_id
1 'polypeptide(L)'
;PLKIIEGTLDNLAETNVKKYYYRIFGDKKSFEENRERIQKRTTKSLQDELRWLYNRMMEQSDPAFKWDYAVISEKDRVFPASSQINYWKTRAETKILMLPMNHYILNKWPDYRSFIDYVCKHGKSRRKKTVSPGL
;
A
#
# COMPACT_ATOMS: atom_id res chain seq x y z
N PRO A 1 -8.57 -2.70 8.46
CA PRO A 1 -7.82 -3.60 7.55
C PRO A 1 -8.10 -5.07 7.80
N LEU A 2 -8.12 -5.55 9.06
CA LEU A 2 -8.30 -6.97 9.40
C LEU A 2 -9.57 -7.58 8.80
N LYS A 3 -10.73 -6.92 8.95
CA LYS A 3 -11.99 -7.39 8.35
C LYS A 3 -11.93 -7.57 6.83
N ILE A 4 -11.14 -6.76 6.14
CA ILE A 4 -10.97 -6.88 4.68
C ILE A 4 -10.16 -8.14 4.36
N ILE A 5 -9.12 -8.42 5.13
CA ILE A 5 -8.29 -9.62 4.95
C ILE A 5 -9.09 -10.87 5.27
N GLU A 6 -9.84 -10.88 6.38
CA GLU A 6 -10.76 -11.98 6.75
C GLU A 6 -11.76 -12.25 5.64
N GLY A 7 -12.51 -11.23 5.20
CA GLY A 7 -13.48 -11.39 4.13
C GLY A 7 -12.85 -11.82 2.80
N THR A 8 -11.59 -11.47 2.55
CA THR A 8 -10.86 -11.95 1.38
C THR A 8 -10.47 -13.42 1.54
N LEU A 9 -9.96 -13.82 2.70
CA LEU A 9 -9.60 -15.21 3.00
C LEU A 9 -10.80 -16.15 2.89
N ASP A 10 -11.95 -15.74 3.46
CA ASP A 10 -13.18 -16.54 3.46
C ASP A 10 -13.75 -16.75 2.04
N ASN A 11 -13.51 -15.80 1.14
CA ASN A 11 -14.10 -15.80 -0.19
C ASN A 11 -13.12 -16.08 -1.33
N LEU A 12 -11.81 -16.12 -1.09
CA LEU A 12 -10.82 -16.33 -2.13
C LEU A 12 -10.82 -17.79 -2.59
N ALA A 13 -11.20 -18.00 -3.85
CA ALA A 13 -11.24 -19.30 -4.52
C ALA A 13 -10.72 -19.15 -5.97
N GLU A 14 -10.43 -20.28 -6.62
CA GLU A 14 -9.98 -20.28 -8.02
C GLU A 14 -10.98 -19.59 -8.96
N THR A 15 -12.27 -19.73 -8.65
CA THR A 15 -13.36 -19.15 -9.46
C THR A 15 -13.41 -17.63 -9.40
N ASN A 16 -12.83 -17.00 -8.37
CA ASN A 16 -12.93 -15.56 -8.15
C ASN A 16 -11.58 -14.84 -7.93
N VAL A 17 -10.46 -15.54 -8.01
CA VAL A 17 -9.11 -14.97 -7.80
C VAL A 17 -8.84 -13.74 -8.68
N LYS A 18 -9.45 -13.66 -9.88
CA LYS A 18 -9.34 -12.48 -10.74
C LYS A 18 -9.92 -11.22 -10.07
N LYS A 19 -10.98 -11.33 -9.28
CA LYS A 19 -11.56 -10.20 -8.54
C LYS A 19 -10.58 -9.66 -7.49
N TYR A 20 -9.79 -10.54 -6.87
CA TYR A 20 -8.71 -10.16 -5.97
C TYR A 20 -7.66 -9.30 -6.69
N TYR A 21 -7.20 -9.73 -7.87
CA TYR A 21 -6.27 -8.94 -8.67
C TYR A 21 -6.87 -7.62 -9.16
N TYR A 22 -8.15 -7.56 -9.52
CA TYR A 22 -8.81 -6.31 -9.91
C TYR A 22 -8.81 -5.26 -8.78
N ARG A 23 -8.82 -5.68 -7.52
CA ARG A 23 -8.65 -4.75 -6.38
C ARG A 23 -7.23 -4.20 -6.30
N ILE A 24 -6.23 -5.05 -6.54
CA ILE A 24 -4.81 -4.66 -6.51
C ILE A 24 -4.51 -3.64 -7.61
N PHE A 25 -4.96 -3.91 -8.83
CA PHE A 25 -4.69 -3.05 -10.00
C PHE A 25 -5.72 -1.93 -10.19
N GLY A 26 -6.84 -1.96 -9.48
CA GLY A 26 -7.92 -0.99 -9.51
C GLY A 26 -9.08 -1.37 -10.43
N ASP A 27 -8.82 -2.01 -11.56
CA ASP A 27 -9.81 -2.47 -12.53
C ASP A 27 -9.30 -3.63 -13.40
N LYS A 28 -10.21 -4.18 -14.21
CA LYS A 28 -9.91 -5.28 -15.13
C LYS A 28 -8.88 -4.90 -16.20
N LYS A 29 -8.98 -3.67 -16.75
CA LYS A 29 -8.09 -3.22 -17.83
C LYS A 29 -6.65 -3.13 -17.32
N SER A 30 -6.45 -2.46 -16.20
CA SER A 30 -5.13 -2.33 -15.54
C SER A 30 -4.53 -3.69 -15.18
N PHE A 31 -5.35 -4.64 -14.74
CA PHE A 31 -4.91 -6.01 -14.49
C PHE A 31 -4.43 -6.69 -15.78
N GLU A 32 -5.21 -6.65 -16.87
CA GLU A 32 -4.84 -7.30 -18.14
C GLU A 32 -3.54 -6.69 -18.73
N GLU A 33 -3.34 -5.38 -18.63
CA GLU A 33 -2.14 -4.69 -19.08
C GLU A 33 -0.87 -5.09 -18.28
N ASN A 34 -1.03 -5.54 -17.04
CA ASN A 34 0.08 -5.93 -16.16
C ASN A 34 0.16 -7.44 -15.92
N ARG A 35 -0.71 -8.23 -16.55
CA ARG A 35 -0.85 -9.67 -16.29
C ARG A 35 0.45 -10.45 -16.46
N GLU A 36 1.26 -10.10 -17.45
CA GLU A 36 2.56 -10.73 -17.71
C GLU A 36 3.60 -10.50 -16.60
N ARG A 37 3.42 -9.42 -15.82
CA ARG A 37 4.30 -9.06 -14.71
C ARG A 37 3.95 -9.75 -13.40
N ILE A 38 2.78 -10.38 -13.35
CA ILE A 38 2.29 -11.06 -12.15
C ILE A 38 2.90 -12.45 -12.10
N GLN A 39 3.60 -12.74 -11.02
CA GLN A 39 4.07 -14.11 -10.78
C GLN A 39 2.88 -15.07 -10.73
N LYS A 40 2.93 -16.14 -11.50
CA LYS A 40 1.91 -17.19 -11.46
C LYS A 40 1.93 -17.85 -10.08
N ARG A 41 0.85 -17.70 -9.34
CA ARG A 41 0.70 -18.27 -8.00
C ARG A 41 -0.61 -19.06 -7.93
N THR A 42 -0.59 -20.12 -7.15
CA THR A 42 -1.82 -20.87 -6.86
C THR A 42 -2.70 -20.08 -5.89
N THR A 43 -4.01 -20.27 -5.94
CA THR A 43 -4.95 -19.68 -4.98
C THR A 43 -4.56 -20.04 -3.54
N LYS A 44 -4.13 -21.28 -3.31
CA LYS A 44 -3.65 -21.71 -1.99
C LYS A 44 -2.46 -20.87 -1.52
N SER A 45 -1.46 -20.63 -2.38
CA SER A 45 -0.30 -19.80 -2.02
C SER A 45 -0.71 -18.35 -1.66
N LEU A 46 -1.71 -17.78 -2.34
CA LEU A 46 -2.26 -16.47 -2.00
C LEU A 46 -3.01 -16.49 -0.65
N GLN A 47 -3.78 -17.54 -0.39
CA GLN A 47 -4.46 -17.72 0.90
C GLN A 47 -3.47 -17.85 2.05
N ASP A 48 -2.40 -18.64 1.87
CA ASP A 48 -1.37 -18.84 2.89
C ASP A 48 -0.64 -17.52 3.22
N GLU A 49 -0.33 -16.70 2.22
CA GLU A 49 0.26 -15.37 2.39
C GLU A 49 -0.67 -14.41 3.13
N LEU A 50 -1.95 -14.35 2.73
CA LEU A 50 -2.94 -13.51 3.39
C LEU A 50 -3.16 -13.93 4.85
N ARG A 51 -3.16 -15.24 5.13
CA ARG A 51 -3.27 -15.77 6.49
C ARG A 51 -2.06 -15.41 7.35
N TRP A 52 -0.87 -15.51 6.77
CA TRP A 52 0.35 -15.07 7.43
C TRP A 52 0.29 -13.56 7.74
N LEU A 53 -0.10 -12.75 6.78
CA LEU A 53 -0.25 -11.30 6.97
C LEU A 53 -1.28 -10.99 8.06
N TYR A 54 -2.43 -11.65 8.05
CA TYR A 54 -3.47 -11.50 9.08
C TYR A 54 -2.90 -11.79 10.48
N ASN A 55 -2.22 -12.91 10.65
CA ASN A 55 -1.63 -13.30 11.92
C ASN A 55 -0.60 -12.27 12.40
N ARG A 56 0.26 -11.78 11.51
CA ARG A 56 1.24 -10.73 11.83
C ARG A 56 0.59 -9.42 12.25
N MET A 57 -0.51 -9.05 11.62
CA MET A 57 -1.26 -7.85 11.99
C MET A 57 -1.97 -8.01 13.36
N MET A 58 -2.38 -9.24 13.72
CA MET A 58 -2.96 -9.53 15.02
C MET A 58 -1.94 -9.48 16.16
N GLU A 59 -0.68 -9.82 15.90
CA GLU A 59 0.40 -9.79 16.90
C GLU A 59 0.72 -8.36 17.38
N GLN A 60 0.28 -7.32 16.66
CA GLN A 60 0.47 -5.90 16.99
C GLN A 60 1.91 -5.52 17.40
N SER A 61 2.90 -6.28 16.97
CA SER A 61 4.30 -5.97 17.24
C SER A 61 4.70 -4.72 16.47
N ASP A 62 5.12 -3.70 17.19
CA ASP A 62 5.67 -2.49 16.58
C ASP A 62 7.06 -2.84 16.01
N PRO A 63 7.29 -2.69 14.70
CA PRO A 63 8.60 -2.97 14.16
C PRO A 63 9.61 -1.96 14.76
N ALA A 64 10.73 -2.49 15.23
CA ALA A 64 11.84 -1.65 15.74
C ALA A 64 12.46 -0.76 14.63
N PHE A 65 12.09 -0.98 13.37
CA PHE A 65 12.61 -0.25 12.24
C PHE A 65 11.92 1.11 12.06
N LYS A 66 12.72 2.17 11.92
CA LYS A 66 12.24 3.52 11.62
C LYS A 66 12.18 3.73 10.11
N TRP A 67 11.03 4.19 9.62
CA TRP A 67 10.80 4.47 8.21
C TRP A 67 10.87 5.97 7.95
N ASP A 68 11.62 6.38 6.91
CA ASP A 68 11.70 7.78 6.51
C ASP A 68 10.43 8.23 5.81
N TYR A 69 9.84 7.36 4.97
CA TYR A 69 8.66 7.65 4.16
C TYR A 69 7.63 6.53 4.24
N ALA A 70 6.37 6.91 4.30
CA ALA A 70 5.22 6.06 4.06
C ALA A 70 4.52 6.55 2.79
N VAL A 71 4.55 5.74 1.74
CA VAL A 71 3.88 6.05 0.47
C VAL A 71 2.50 5.39 0.48
N ILE A 72 1.45 6.21 0.41
CA ILE A 72 0.07 5.76 0.53
C ILE A 72 -0.69 6.06 -0.76
N SER A 73 -1.34 5.05 -1.30
CA SER A 73 -2.22 5.18 -2.45
C SER A 73 -3.61 5.63 -2.04
N GLU A 74 -4.09 6.75 -2.58
CA GLU A 74 -5.41 7.31 -2.25
C GLU A 74 -6.57 6.40 -2.64
N LYS A 75 -6.39 5.63 -3.73
CA LYS A 75 -7.40 4.71 -4.29
C LYS A 75 -7.14 3.25 -3.94
N ASP A 76 -6.36 3.00 -2.87
CA ASP A 76 -6.06 1.63 -2.42
C ASP A 76 -7.34 0.94 -1.94
N ARG A 77 -7.73 -0.14 -2.64
CA ARG A 77 -8.90 -0.96 -2.32
C ARG A 77 -8.54 -2.22 -1.53
N VAL A 78 -7.26 -2.44 -1.27
CA VAL A 78 -6.75 -3.56 -0.46
C VAL A 78 -6.54 -3.08 0.98
N PHE A 79 -5.79 -1.99 1.15
CA PHE A 79 -5.57 -1.33 2.43
C PHE A 79 -6.09 0.10 2.37
N PRO A 80 -7.26 0.40 2.94
CA PRO A 80 -7.86 1.73 2.88
C PRO A 80 -6.88 2.82 3.31
N ALA A 81 -6.76 3.88 2.51
CA ALA A 81 -5.82 4.97 2.76
C ALA A 81 -6.01 5.60 4.15
N SER A 82 -7.27 5.73 4.62
CA SER A 82 -7.58 6.25 5.96
C SER A 82 -6.94 5.43 7.08
N SER A 83 -6.97 4.10 6.97
CA SER A 83 -6.34 3.20 7.95
C SER A 83 -4.82 3.34 7.96
N GLN A 84 -4.21 3.46 6.78
CA GLN A 84 -2.77 3.66 6.63
C GLN A 84 -2.35 5.02 7.19
N ILE A 85 -3.08 6.09 6.87
CA ILE A 85 -2.82 7.44 7.40
C ILE A 85 -2.90 7.45 8.93
N ASN A 86 -3.93 6.83 9.52
CA ASN A 86 -4.08 6.78 10.97
C ASN A 86 -2.92 6.05 11.64
N TYR A 87 -2.44 4.97 11.06
CA TYR A 87 -1.27 4.27 11.56
C TYR A 87 0.02 5.13 11.48
N TRP A 88 0.28 5.75 10.32
CA TRP A 88 1.51 6.49 10.11
C TRP A 88 1.54 7.85 10.83
N LYS A 89 0.40 8.49 11.07
CA LYS A 89 0.30 9.73 11.86
C LYS A 89 0.80 9.58 13.29
N THR A 90 0.80 8.38 13.85
CA THR A 90 1.34 8.12 15.20
C THR A 90 2.87 8.06 15.23
N ARG A 91 3.53 8.10 14.08
CA ARG A 91 4.98 8.00 13.89
C ARG A 91 5.53 9.32 13.37
N ALA A 92 5.87 10.23 14.29
CA ALA A 92 6.25 11.62 13.96
C ALA A 92 7.46 11.74 13.03
N GLU A 93 8.35 10.73 13.00
CA GLU A 93 9.55 10.72 12.18
C GLU A 93 9.29 10.29 10.73
N THR A 94 8.17 9.60 10.46
CA THR A 94 7.82 9.09 9.12
C THR A 94 7.03 10.13 8.34
N LYS A 95 7.50 10.47 7.15
CA LYS A 95 6.82 11.39 6.25
C LYS A 95 5.81 10.66 5.40
N ILE A 96 4.58 11.14 5.35
CA ILE A 96 3.52 10.55 4.52
C ILE A 96 3.52 11.23 3.15
N LEU A 97 3.62 10.43 2.09
CA LEU A 97 3.46 10.84 0.70
C LEU A 97 2.21 10.17 0.12
N MET A 98 1.22 10.99 -0.26
CA MET A 98 0.01 10.51 -0.91
C MET A 98 0.18 10.43 -2.43
N LEU A 99 -0.26 9.32 -3.03
CA LEU A 99 -0.27 9.14 -4.48
C LEU A 99 -1.69 8.89 -4.98
N PRO A 100 -2.15 9.53 -6.08
CA PRO A 100 -3.48 9.34 -6.64
C PRO A 100 -3.58 8.03 -7.44
N MET A 101 -3.19 6.92 -6.84
CA MET A 101 -3.02 5.62 -7.47
C MET A 101 -3.81 4.52 -6.75
N ASN A 102 -3.89 3.35 -7.38
CA ASN A 102 -4.41 2.11 -6.79
C ASN A 102 -3.32 1.42 -5.94
N HIS A 103 -3.61 0.24 -5.40
CA HIS A 103 -2.68 -0.52 -4.55
C HIS A 103 -1.35 -0.82 -5.25
N TYR A 104 -1.38 -1.23 -6.53
CA TYR A 104 -0.17 -1.47 -7.32
C TYR A 104 0.38 -0.17 -7.90
N ILE A 105 1.44 0.35 -7.30
CA ILE A 105 2.01 1.66 -7.64
C ILE A 105 3.22 1.58 -8.61
N LEU A 106 3.91 0.44 -8.66
CA LEU A 106 5.21 0.35 -9.32
C LEU A 106 5.15 0.40 -10.85
N ASN A 107 3.97 0.22 -11.46
CA ASN A 107 3.78 0.30 -12.90
C ASN A 107 3.96 1.72 -13.47
N LYS A 108 4.02 2.75 -12.63
CA LYS A 108 4.15 4.15 -13.04
C LYS A 108 5.61 4.56 -13.28
N TRP A 109 6.54 3.82 -12.73
CA TRP A 109 7.97 4.12 -12.86
C TRP A 109 8.67 3.04 -13.68
N PRO A 110 9.68 3.40 -14.51
CA PRO A 110 10.41 2.43 -15.34
C PRO A 110 11.23 1.45 -14.50
N ASP A 111 11.68 1.88 -13.34
CA ASP A 111 12.48 1.09 -12.41
C ASP A 111 12.29 1.56 -10.95
N TYR A 112 12.83 0.79 -10.03
CA TYR A 112 12.72 1.05 -8.60
C TYR A 112 13.49 2.32 -8.18
N ARG A 113 14.58 2.63 -8.84
CA ARG A 113 15.39 3.83 -8.57
C ARG A 113 14.61 5.10 -8.87
N SER A 114 13.95 5.16 -10.02
CA SER A 114 13.07 6.27 -10.41
C SER A 114 11.94 6.49 -9.40
N PHE A 115 11.38 5.42 -8.85
CA PHE A 115 10.40 5.51 -7.78
C PHE A 115 11.00 6.12 -6.50
N ILE A 116 12.15 5.65 -6.04
CA ILE A 116 12.82 6.18 -4.85
C ILE A 116 13.19 7.65 -5.03
N ASP A 117 13.74 8.03 -6.18
CA ASP A 117 14.09 9.42 -6.49
C ASP A 117 12.84 10.33 -6.45
N TYR A 118 11.72 9.85 -6.97
CA TYR A 118 10.44 10.55 -6.89
C TYR A 118 10.01 10.74 -5.43
N VAL A 119 10.06 9.69 -4.60
CA VAL A 119 9.67 9.74 -3.18
C VAL A 119 10.56 10.72 -2.42
N CYS A 120 11.88 10.65 -2.61
CA CYS A 120 12.83 11.56 -1.95
C CYS A 120 12.63 13.02 -2.36
N LYS A 121 12.29 13.27 -3.62
CA LYS A 121 12.03 14.63 -4.12
C LYS A 121 10.74 15.23 -3.57
N HIS A 122 9.66 14.45 -3.53
CA HIS A 122 8.32 14.95 -3.19
C HIS A 122 7.96 14.75 -1.72
N GLY A 123 8.59 13.80 -1.03
CA GLY A 123 8.43 13.55 0.39
C GLY A 123 9.13 14.59 1.29
N LYS A 124 9.96 15.47 0.73
CA LYS A 124 10.53 16.60 1.49
C LYS A 124 9.40 17.56 1.84
N SER A 125 8.89 17.48 3.06
CA SER A 125 7.87 18.37 3.61
C SER A 125 8.21 19.83 3.27
N ARG A 126 7.25 20.57 2.74
CA ARG A 126 7.28 22.04 2.82
C ARG A 126 7.30 22.37 4.31
N ARG A 127 8.46 22.71 4.87
CA ARG A 127 8.52 23.40 6.16
C ARG A 127 7.59 24.60 6.03
N LYS A 128 6.46 24.60 6.75
CA LYS A 128 5.70 25.83 6.96
C LYS A 128 6.72 26.82 7.50
N LYS A 129 6.99 27.89 6.73
CA LYS A 129 7.67 29.07 7.27
C LYS A 129 6.78 29.52 8.42
N THR A 130 7.22 29.24 9.65
CA THR A 130 6.71 29.94 10.82
C THR A 130 7.04 31.41 10.59
N VAL A 131 6.04 32.17 10.17
CA VAL A 131 6.10 33.62 10.24
C VAL A 131 6.11 33.92 11.74
N SER A 132 7.27 34.30 12.27
CA SER A 132 7.35 34.87 13.59
C SER A 132 6.47 36.10 13.62
N PRO A 133 5.54 36.26 14.58
CA PRO A 133 4.86 37.52 14.76
C PRO A 133 5.91 38.54 15.15
N GLY A 134 6.15 39.53 14.30
CA GLY A 134 6.97 40.68 14.60
C GLY A 134 6.43 41.38 15.85
N LEU A 135 7.34 41.75 16.71
CA LEU A 135 7.15 42.66 17.83
C LEU A 135 6.74 44.05 17.31
#